data_cd05cd045148ea993918d65e1a31275d
#
_entry.id   cd05cd045148ea993918d65e1a31275d
#
_cell.length_a   1.000
_cell.length_b   1.000
_cell.length_c   1.000
_cell.angle_alpha   90.00
_cell.angle_beta   90.00
_cell.angle_gamma   90.00
#
_symmetry.space_group_name_H-M   'P 1'
#
loop_
_entity.id
_entity.type
_entity.pdbx_description
1 polymer ?
#
loop_
_entity_poly.entity_id
_entity_poly.type
_entity_poly.pdbx_seq_one_letter_code
_entity_poly.pdbx_strand_id
1 'polypeptide(L)'
;DKEDWETESFEWDRIVHGRYLAFEVKGDSMDNGTRESFEEGDVVLVRELDRSHWRDGLRYKDHPYWVVVFGTSVLIKQMTGCDMDEGKITLHSLNPSPEFSDFSLPLDSVRALYYVLQKKPKVVRF
;
A
#
# COMPACT_ATOMS: atom_id res chain seq x y z
N ASP A 1 -9.36 -6.12 6.30
CA ASP A 1 -9.61 -6.50 7.68
C ASP A 1 -8.32 -6.93 8.36
N LYS A 2 -8.17 -6.60 9.63
CA LYS A 2 -6.98 -6.95 10.39
C LYS A 2 -6.77 -8.45 10.52
N GLU A 3 -7.82 -9.22 10.39
CA GLU A 3 -7.75 -10.69 10.45
C GLU A 3 -6.95 -11.27 9.28
N ASP A 4 -6.87 -10.54 8.17
CA ASP A 4 -6.14 -10.99 7.00
C ASP A 4 -4.65 -10.61 7.05
N TRP A 5 -4.23 -9.94 8.12
CA TRP A 5 -2.88 -9.43 8.23
C TRP A 5 -1.99 -10.43 8.95
N GLU A 6 -0.84 -10.68 8.37
CA GLU A 6 0.16 -11.57 8.95
C GLU A 6 1.33 -10.75 9.48
N THR A 7 1.92 -11.24 10.58
CA THR A 7 3.12 -10.63 11.14
C THR A 7 4.34 -11.36 10.64
N GLU A 8 5.27 -10.61 10.06
CA GLU A 8 6.54 -11.12 9.57
C GLU A 8 7.69 -10.44 10.32
N SER A 9 8.83 -11.13 10.37
CA SER A 9 10.03 -10.57 10.96
C SER A 9 10.85 -9.86 9.87
N PHE A 10 11.14 -8.59 10.09
CA PHE A 10 11.97 -7.78 9.20
C PHE A 10 13.20 -7.29 9.95
N GLU A 11 14.33 -7.20 9.23
CA GLU A 11 15.53 -6.57 9.74
C GLU A 11 15.39 -5.05 9.61
N TRP A 12 15.78 -4.35 10.65
CA TRP A 12 15.53 -2.92 10.75
C TRP A 12 16.75 -2.20 11.33
N ASP A 13 17.26 -1.22 10.63
CA ASP A 13 18.45 -0.49 11.05
C ASP A 13 18.21 0.48 12.20
N ARG A 14 16.97 0.88 12.37
CA ARG A 14 16.61 1.83 13.44
C ARG A 14 15.15 1.67 13.81
N ILE A 15 14.84 2.02 15.05
CA ILE A 15 13.47 2.05 15.55
C ILE A 15 12.90 3.44 15.24
N VAL A 16 11.74 3.43 14.60
CA VAL A 16 10.96 4.64 14.32
C VAL A 16 9.61 4.47 15.01
N HIS A 17 9.14 5.50 15.70
CA HIS A 17 7.83 5.45 16.34
C HIS A 17 6.72 5.36 15.30
N GLY A 18 5.68 4.57 15.62
CA GLY A 18 4.53 4.41 14.78
C GLY A 18 4.04 2.97 14.79
N ARG A 19 2.97 2.74 14.05
CA ARG A 19 2.38 1.42 13.94
C ARG A 19 2.85 0.76 12.64
N TYR A 20 3.52 -0.37 12.79
CA TYR A 20 4.04 -1.15 11.69
C TYR A 20 3.23 -2.44 11.54
N LEU A 21 2.97 -2.80 10.31
CA LEU A 21 2.27 -4.03 9.96
C LEU A 21 2.96 -4.67 8.76
N ALA A 22 2.65 -5.94 8.54
CA ALA A 22 3.07 -6.66 7.35
C ALA A 22 1.84 -7.18 6.64
N PHE A 23 1.82 -7.03 5.31
CA PHE A 23 0.74 -7.54 4.47
C PHE A 23 1.32 -8.47 3.43
N GLU A 24 0.60 -9.55 3.15
CA GLU A 24 0.90 -10.38 1.99
C GLU A 24 0.16 -9.84 0.78
N VAL A 25 0.87 -9.70 -0.34
CA VAL A 25 0.29 -9.22 -1.59
C VAL A 25 -0.61 -10.29 -2.18
N LYS A 26 -1.84 -9.93 -2.50
CA LYS A 26 -2.84 -10.79 -3.15
C LYS A 26 -3.11 -10.28 -4.56
N GLY A 27 -3.30 -11.21 -5.48
CA GLY A 27 -3.55 -10.87 -6.88
C GLY A 27 -2.34 -10.31 -7.60
N ASP A 28 -2.54 -9.87 -8.83
CA ASP A 28 -1.46 -9.48 -9.73
C ASP A 28 -1.53 -8.03 -10.23
N SER A 29 -2.42 -7.22 -9.66
CA SER A 29 -2.59 -5.83 -10.12
C SER A 29 -1.33 -4.97 -9.97
N MET A 30 -0.41 -5.36 -9.08
CA MET A 30 0.83 -4.63 -8.84
C MET A 30 2.05 -5.34 -9.41
N ASP A 31 1.85 -6.37 -10.22
CA ASP A 31 2.92 -7.13 -10.85
C ASP A 31 3.08 -6.69 -12.31
N ASN A 32 4.19 -6.04 -12.61
CA ASN A 32 4.53 -5.64 -13.98
C ASN A 32 5.69 -6.46 -14.56
N GLY A 33 6.07 -7.54 -13.88
CA GLY A 33 7.17 -8.41 -14.30
C GLY A 33 8.56 -7.91 -13.95
N THR A 34 8.68 -6.80 -13.23
CA THR A 34 9.98 -6.26 -12.81
C THR A 34 10.18 -6.43 -11.31
N ARG A 35 11.43 -6.26 -10.86
CA ARG A 35 11.77 -6.36 -9.44
C ARG A 35 11.19 -5.23 -8.60
N GLU A 36 10.89 -4.11 -9.22
CA GLU A 36 10.31 -2.94 -8.54
C GLU A 36 8.80 -3.04 -8.39
N SER A 37 8.21 -4.15 -8.82
CA SER A 37 6.79 -4.41 -8.66
C SER A 37 6.53 -5.37 -7.51
N PHE A 38 5.26 -5.78 -7.35
CA PHE A 38 4.84 -6.64 -6.24
C PHE A 38 4.11 -7.84 -6.81
N GLU A 39 4.67 -9.02 -6.58
CA GLU A 39 4.04 -10.28 -6.98
C GLU A 39 3.16 -10.80 -5.86
N GLU A 40 2.14 -11.56 -6.22
CA GLU A 40 1.34 -12.27 -5.23
C GLU A 40 2.24 -13.16 -4.37
N GLY A 41 2.08 -13.08 -3.06
CA GLY A 41 2.90 -13.81 -2.12
C GLY A 41 4.06 -13.01 -1.54
N ASP A 42 4.44 -11.89 -2.15
CA ASP A 42 5.40 -10.97 -1.55
C ASP A 42 4.80 -10.41 -0.25
N VAL A 43 5.65 -10.07 0.71
CA VAL A 43 5.24 -9.45 1.96
C VAL A 43 5.78 -8.03 2.00
N VAL A 44 4.93 -7.07 2.32
CA VAL A 44 5.33 -5.67 2.44
C VAL A 44 5.27 -5.24 3.89
N LEU A 45 6.32 -4.58 4.35
CA LEU A 45 6.33 -3.90 5.64
C LEU A 45 5.82 -2.49 5.42
N VAL A 46 4.83 -2.11 6.20
CA VAL A 46 4.14 -0.84 6.04
C VAL A 46 4.04 -0.11 7.38
N ARG A 47 3.90 1.20 7.31
CA ARG A 47 3.68 2.03 8.49
C ARG A 47 2.36 2.79 8.33
N GLU A 48 1.56 2.77 9.38
CA GLU A 48 0.30 3.51 9.39
C GLU A 48 0.56 5.01 9.37
N LEU A 49 -0.17 5.70 8.50
CA LEU A 49 -0.31 7.14 8.58
C LEU A 49 -1.61 7.44 9.31
N ASP A 50 -1.49 7.88 10.56
CA ASP A 50 -2.66 8.17 11.39
C ASP A 50 -3.55 9.21 10.72
N ARG A 51 -4.86 9.04 10.85
CA ARG A 51 -5.85 9.92 10.23
C ARG A 51 -5.65 11.38 10.58
N SER A 52 -5.20 11.67 11.80
CA SER A 52 -4.95 13.04 12.24
C SER A 52 -3.92 13.78 11.39
N HIS A 53 -3.08 13.05 10.66
CA HIS A 53 -2.05 13.62 9.79
C HIS A 53 -2.48 13.76 8.33
N TRP A 54 -3.63 13.21 7.94
CA TRP A 54 -4.02 13.25 6.53
C TRP A 54 -4.21 14.66 6.00
N ARG A 55 -4.68 15.56 6.83
CA ARG A 55 -4.88 16.97 6.44
C ARG A 55 -3.60 17.69 6.02
N ASP A 56 -2.45 17.20 6.47
CA ASP A 56 -1.15 17.78 6.15
C ASP A 56 -0.61 17.31 4.82
N GLY A 57 -1.35 16.46 4.11
CA GLY A 57 -0.96 15.84 2.87
C GLY A 57 -0.35 14.47 3.10
N LEU A 58 -0.38 13.63 2.08
CA LEU A 58 -0.01 12.22 2.22
C LEU A 58 1.43 11.92 1.80
N ARG A 59 2.18 12.88 1.27
CA ARG A 59 3.58 12.72 0.85
C ARG A 59 3.81 11.52 -0.07
N TYR A 60 2.91 11.32 -1.01
CA TYR A 60 2.97 10.17 -1.92
C TYR A 60 4.15 10.23 -2.89
N LYS A 61 4.80 11.38 -3.04
CA LYS A 61 6.01 11.49 -3.84
C LYS A 61 7.22 10.90 -3.11
N ASP A 62 7.24 10.97 -1.78
CA ASP A 62 8.28 10.36 -0.95
C ASP A 62 8.02 8.87 -0.73
N HIS A 63 6.74 8.51 -0.62
CA HIS A 63 6.28 7.14 -0.41
C HIS A 63 5.22 6.84 -1.47
N PRO A 64 5.62 6.29 -2.62
CA PRO A 64 4.67 6.09 -3.72
C PRO A 64 3.70 4.93 -3.53
N TYR A 65 4.08 3.90 -2.75
CA TYR A 65 3.26 2.69 -2.63
C TYR A 65 2.54 2.65 -1.30
N TRP A 66 1.26 2.31 -1.36
CA TRP A 66 0.37 2.39 -0.22
C TRP A 66 -0.51 1.16 -0.11
N VAL A 67 -0.77 0.76 1.13
CA VAL A 67 -1.87 -0.15 1.44
C VAL A 67 -3.05 0.70 1.87
N VAL A 68 -4.15 0.54 1.17
CA VAL A 68 -5.37 1.32 1.36
C VAL A 68 -6.47 0.38 1.83
N VAL A 69 -7.01 0.63 3.00
CA VAL A 69 -8.15 -0.13 3.54
C VAL A 69 -9.42 0.65 3.22
N PHE A 70 -10.27 0.03 2.43
CA PHE A 70 -11.45 0.67 1.87
C PHE A 70 -12.60 -0.35 1.90
N GLY A 71 -13.67 -0.04 2.64
CA GLY A 71 -14.74 -1.00 2.86
C GLY A 71 -14.21 -2.28 3.50
N THR A 72 -14.41 -3.42 2.85
CA THR A 72 -13.86 -4.71 3.26
C THR A 72 -12.62 -5.09 2.46
N SER A 73 -12.16 -4.19 1.58
CA SER A 73 -11.01 -4.44 0.71
C SER A 73 -9.73 -3.88 1.30
N VAL A 74 -8.64 -4.59 1.04
CA VAL A 74 -7.28 -4.15 1.36
C VAL A 74 -6.53 -4.13 0.03
N LEU A 75 -6.16 -2.94 -0.41
CA LEU A 75 -5.55 -2.73 -1.72
C LEU A 75 -4.11 -2.28 -1.56
N ILE A 76 -3.20 -2.82 -2.38
CA ILE A 76 -1.88 -2.23 -2.54
C ILE A 76 -1.85 -1.54 -3.90
N LYS A 77 -1.49 -0.25 -3.92
CA LYS A 77 -1.47 0.58 -5.14
C LYS A 77 -0.38 1.62 -5.07
N GLN A 78 -0.03 2.16 -6.22
CA GLN A 78 0.77 3.38 -6.28
C GLN A 78 -0.18 4.56 -6.15
N MET A 79 0.11 5.48 -5.24
CA MET A 79 -0.65 6.72 -5.14
C MET A 79 -0.01 7.73 -6.09
N THR A 80 -0.80 8.21 -7.04
CA THR A 80 -0.32 9.14 -8.07
C THR A 80 -0.91 10.54 -7.93
N GLY A 81 -1.89 10.69 -7.07
CA GLY A 81 -2.49 12.00 -6.80
C GLY A 81 -3.18 12.05 -5.46
N CYS A 82 -3.20 13.24 -4.88
CA CYS A 82 -3.92 13.52 -3.65
C CYS A 82 -4.42 14.95 -3.74
N ASP A 83 -5.73 15.10 -3.81
CA ASP A 83 -6.39 16.39 -3.85
C ASP A 83 -7.10 16.62 -2.52
N MET A 84 -6.49 17.43 -1.66
CA MET A 84 -7.02 17.69 -0.32
C MET A 84 -8.25 18.61 -0.35
N ASP A 85 -8.38 19.46 -1.38
CA ASP A 85 -9.54 20.32 -1.53
C ASP A 85 -10.78 19.50 -1.89
N GLU A 86 -10.62 18.54 -2.80
CA GLU A 86 -11.68 17.62 -3.19
C GLU A 86 -11.81 16.45 -2.23
N GLY A 87 -10.79 16.22 -1.40
CA GLY A 87 -10.78 15.10 -0.45
C GLY A 87 -10.70 13.74 -1.11
N LYS A 88 -9.83 13.60 -2.12
CA LYS A 88 -9.70 12.32 -2.84
C LYS A 88 -8.26 11.98 -3.19
N ILE A 89 -8.01 10.68 -3.35
CA ILE A 89 -6.74 10.14 -3.78
C ILE A 89 -6.91 9.41 -5.10
N THR A 90 -5.85 9.41 -5.91
CA THR A 90 -5.80 8.68 -7.18
C THR A 90 -4.82 7.53 -7.04
N LEU A 91 -5.25 6.34 -7.45
CA LEU A 91 -4.51 5.10 -7.31
C LEU A 91 -4.26 4.46 -8.66
N HIS A 92 -3.06 3.90 -8.80
CA HIS A 92 -2.55 3.32 -10.03
C HIS A 92 -2.06 1.91 -9.77
N SER A 93 -2.40 0.99 -10.67
CA SER A 93 -1.89 -0.38 -10.66
C SER A 93 -0.65 -0.47 -11.55
N LEU A 94 0.40 -1.14 -11.07
CA LEU A 94 1.63 -1.30 -11.85
C LEU A 94 1.46 -2.26 -13.02
N ASN A 95 0.56 -3.22 -12.91
CA ASN A 95 0.25 -4.12 -14.01
C ASN A 95 -0.45 -3.34 -15.12
N PRO A 96 0.12 -3.30 -16.34
CA PRO A 96 -0.41 -2.47 -17.43
C PRO A 96 -1.64 -3.04 -18.11
N SER A 97 -2.14 -4.19 -17.68
CA SER A 97 -3.32 -4.78 -18.27
C SER A 97 -4.51 -3.82 -18.19
N PRO A 98 -5.33 -3.71 -19.26
CA PRO A 98 -6.47 -2.78 -19.27
C PRO A 98 -7.49 -2.99 -18.17
N GLU A 99 -7.56 -4.17 -17.59
CA GLU A 99 -8.46 -4.45 -16.48
C GLU A 99 -8.10 -3.71 -15.19
N PHE A 100 -6.85 -3.21 -15.08
CA PHE A 100 -6.36 -2.48 -13.90
C PHE A 100 -6.19 -0.99 -14.20
N SER A 101 -7.28 -0.32 -14.54
CA SER A 101 -7.21 1.13 -14.80
C SER A 101 -7.12 1.94 -13.51
N ASP A 102 -6.60 3.16 -13.64
CA ASP A 102 -6.52 4.10 -12.52
C ASP A 102 -7.92 4.44 -12.01
N PHE A 103 -8.00 4.71 -10.73
CA PHE A 103 -9.26 5.14 -10.12
C PHE A 103 -8.99 6.07 -8.95
N SER A 104 -10.03 6.80 -8.55
CA SER A 104 -9.96 7.69 -7.41
C SER A 104 -10.89 7.23 -6.30
N LEU A 105 -10.49 7.48 -5.06
CA LEU A 105 -11.31 7.20 -3.89
C LEU A 105 -11.47 8.47 -3.06
N PRO A 106 -12.68 8.73 -2.53
CA PRO A 106 -12.83 9.79 -1.53
C PRO A 106 -12.12 9.36 -0.24
N LEU A 107 -11.40 10.28 0.37
CA LEU A 107 -10.72 10.01 1.65
C LEU A 107 -11.71 9.62 2.74
N ASP A 108 -12.93 10.13 2.68
CA ASP A 108 -13.99 9.80 3.64
C ASP A 108 -14.37 8.32 3.64
N SER A 109 -14.15 7.62 2.53
CA SER A 109 -14.43 6.20 2.44
C SER A 109 -13.22 5.32 2.75
N VAL A 110 -12.06 5.92 2.95
CA VAL A 110 -10.84 5.19 3.30
C VAL A 110 -10.78 5.01 4.81
N ARG A 111 -10.66 3.77 5.26
CA ARG A 111 -10.62 3.42 6.68
C ARG A 111 -9.23 3.55 7.29
N ALA A 112 -8.20 3.23 6.52
CA ALA A 112 -6.83 3.30 6.98
C ALA A 112 -5.88 3.42 5.80
N LEU A 113 -4.75 4.06 6.02
CA LEU A 113 -3.67 4.24 5.05
C LEU A 113 -2.35 3.83 5.68
N TYR A 114 -1.58 3.07 4.90
CA TYR A 114 -0.24 2.64 5.29
C TYR A 114 0.68 2.84 4.11
N TYR A 115 1.85 3.44 4.32
CA TYR A 115 2.82 3.52 3.24
C TYR A 115 3.84 2.39 3.35
N VAL A 116 4.24 1.90 2.18
CA VAL A 116 5.13 0.76 2.06
C VAL A 116 6.57 1.22 2.30
N LEU A 117 7.25 0.52 3.20
CA LEU A 117 8.64 0.81 3.56
C LEU A 117 9.60 -0.14 2.85
N GLN A 118 9.26 -1.41 2.79
CA GLN A 118 10.09 -2.40 2.13
C GLN A 118 9.28 -3.62 1.75
N LYS A 119 9.83 -4.40 0.84
CA LYS A 119 9.25 -5.63 0.36
C LYS A 119 10.20 -6.79 0.70
N LYS A 120 9.62 -7.88 1.17
CA LYS A 120 10.30 -9.16 1.32
C LYS A 120 9.71 -10.09 0.28
N PRO A 121 10.50 -10.48 -0.75
CA PRO A 121 9.99 -11.33 -1.82
C PRO A 121 9.52 -12.67 -1.29
N LYS A 122 8.52 -13.24 -1.97
CA LYS A 122 8.03 -14.58 -1.65
C LYS A 122 9.14 -15.61 -1.77
N VAL A 123 9.04 -16.68 -0.97
CA VAL A 123 9.96 -17.80 -1.03
C VAL A 123 9.52 -18.71 -2.17
N VAL A 124 10.47 -19.07 -3.06
CA VAL A 124 10.23 -20.04 -4.13
C VAL A 124 10.85 -21.36 -3.71
N ARG A 125 10.04 -22.40 -3.70
CA ARG A 125 10.48 -23.75 -3.32
C ARG A 125 10.39 -24.69 -4.52
N PHE A 126 11.38 -25.55 -4.63
CA PHE A 126 11.45 -26.53 -5.70
C PHE A 126 11.29 -27.95 -5.16
#